data_b4979d7e6a30fba6cef661baac2efb6b
#
_entry.id   b4979d7e6a30fba6cef661baac2efb6b
#
_cell.length_a   1.000
_cell.length_b   1.000
_cell.length_c   1.000
_cell.angle_alpha   90.00
_cell.angle_beta   90.00
_cell.angle_gamma   90.00
#
_symmetry.space_group_name_H-M   'P 1'
#
loop_
_entity.id
_entity.type
_entity.pdbx_description
1 polymer ?
#
loop_
_entity_poly.entity_id
_entity_poly.type
_entity_poly.pdbx_seq_one_letter_code
_entity_poly.pdbx_strand_id
1 'polypeptide(L)'
;MDPLTCPFCNPPEEEIVLQNSLCYARYDRYPASPGHLLLIPFRHTPTLFDATDAELAALLALVREAKARLDEQYRPDGYNIGVNVGPAAGQTVMHLHVHLIPRYAGDVADPRGGVRWAISEKRVY
;
A
#
# COMPACT_ATOMS: atom_id res chain seq x y z
N MET A 1 -7.78 8.29 -15.27
CA MET A 1 -7.26 9.46 -14.52
C MET A 1 -6.09 10.06 -15.30
N ASP A 2 -6.08 11.38 -15.40
CA ASP A 2 -5.01 12.11 -16.08
C ASP A 2 -3.74 12.10 -15.23
N PRO A 3 -2.57 11.70 -15.78
CA PRO A 3 -1.30 11.77 -15.05
C PRO A 3 -0.99 13.16 -14.47
N LEU A 4 -1.42 14.25 -15.14
CA LEU A 4 -1.16 15.60 -14.66
C LEU A 4 -1.91 15.94 -13.36
N THR A 5 -3.02 15.27 -13.08
CA THR A 5 -3.82 15.48 -11.87
C THR A 5 -3.69 14.32 -10.89
N CYS A 6 -2.93 13.29 -11.25
CA CYS A 6 -2.75 12.11 -10.41
C CYS A 6 -1.89 12.45 -9.19
N PRO A 7 -2.38 12.18 -7.96
CA PRO A 7 -1.62 12.52 -6.76
C PRO A 7 -0.35 11.68 -6.57
N PHE A 8 -0.18 10.58 -7.34
CA PHE A 8 0.95 9.67 -7.19
C PHE A 8 2.00 9.80 -8.30
N CYS A 9 1.72 10.53 -9.39
CA CYS A 9 2.67 10.63 -10.51
C CYS A 9 3.89 11.50 -10.19
N ASN A 10 3.70 12.58 -9.45
CA ASN A 10 4.76 13.54 -9.15
C ASN A 10 4.78 13.83 -7.64
N PRO A 11 5.24 12.88 -6.82
CA PRO A 11 5.26 13.09 -5.38
C PRO A 11 6.25 14.18 -4.99
N PRO A 12 5.89 15.06 -4.04
CA PRO A 12 6.87 15.96 -3.44
C PRO A 12 8.00 15.15 -2.80
N GLU A 13 9.24 15.61 -2.98
CA GLU A 13 10.41 14.88 -2.48
C GLU A 13 10.32 14.61 -0.98
N GLU A 14 9.80 15.57 -0.21
CA GLU A 14 9.67 15.44 1.25
C GLU A 14 8.66 14.38 1.67
N GLU A 15 7.78 13.93 0.78
CA GLU A 15 6.82 12.88 1.07
C GLU A 15 7.35 11.48 0.74
N ILE A 16 8.47 11.38 0.04
CA ILE A 16 9.08 10.09 -0.28
C ILE A 16 9.82 9.57 0.96
N VAL A 17 9.34 8.45 1.50
CA VAL A 17 9.92 7.80 2.68
C VAL A 17 11.07 6.87 2.28
N LEU A 18 10.84 6.09 1.24
CA LEU A 18 11.79 5.15 0.64
C LEU A 18 11.58 5.14 -0.86
N GLN A 19 12.61 4.75 -1.60
CA GLN A 19 12.47 4.56 -3.05
C GLN A 19 13.53 3.61 -3.60
N ASN A 20 13.24 3.06 -4.75
CA ASN A 20 14.21 2.39 -5.61
C ASN A 20 14.08 3.00 -7.02
N SER A 21 14.68 2.36 -8.03
CA SER A 21 14.68 2.94 -9.37
C SER A 21 13.30 3.04 -10.02
N LEU A 22 12.34 2.22 -9.61
CA LEU A 22 11.02 2.13 -10.27
C LEU A 22 9.85 2.51 -9.36
N CYS A 23 10.03 2.49 -8.05
CA CYS A 23 8.94 2.67 -7.10
C CYS A 23 9.36 3.54 -5.92
N TYR A 24 8.37 4.09 -5.23
CA TYR A 24 8.58 4.83 -4.00
C TYR A 24 7.52 4.48 -2.97
N ALA A 25 7.78 4.79 -1.71
CA ALA A 25 6.85 4.63 -0.60
C ALA A 25 6.58 6.00 0.03
N ARG A 26 5.32 6.20 0.42
CA ARG A 26 4.88 7.39 1.18
C ARG A 26 3.86 6.96 2.21
N TYR A 27 3.74 7.73 3.28
CA TYR A 27 2.65 7.50 4.23
C TYR A 27 1.32 7.83 3.59
N ASP A 28 0.31 6.99 3.86
CA ASP A 28 -1.07 7.29 3.47
C ASP A 28 -1.52 8.55 4.22
N ARG A 29 -2.15 9.48 3.52
CA ARG A 29 -2.69 10.71 4.12
C ARG A 29 -3.89 10.43 5.03
N TYR A 30 -4.52 9.28 4.86
CA TYR A 30 -5.65 8.82 5.65
C TYR A 30 -5.33 7.45 6.26
N PRO A 31 -4.34 7.38 7.16
CA PRO A 31 -3.81 6.09 7.60
C PRO A 31 -4.86 5.29 8.37
N ALA A 32 -4.93 3.99 8.05
CA ALA A 32 -5.76 3.05 8.79
C ALA A 32 -5.16 2.72 10.15
N SER A 33 -3.83 2.84 10.26
CA SER A 33 -3.09 2.62 11.51
C SER A 33 -1.79 3.42 11.47
N PRO A 34 -1.14 3.63 12.63
CA PRO A 34 0.17 4.29 12.64
C PRO A 34 1.18 3.54 11.75
N GLY A 35 1.82 4.28 10.84
CA GLY A 35 2.81 3.73 9.94
C GLY A 35 2.27 3.17 8.62
N HIS A 36 1.00 3.33 8.32
CA HIS A 36 0.40 2.87 7.06
C HIS A 36 1.09 3.51 5.86
N LEU A 37 1.79 2.69 5.07
CA LEU A 37 2.50 3.12 3.86
C LEU A 37 1.77 2.70 2.60
N LEU A 38 1.95 3.50 1.56
CA LEU A 38 1.62 3.16 0.18
C LEU A 38 2.93 2.97 -0.59
N LEU A 39 2.99 1.91 -1.41
CA LEU A 39 4.12 1.65 -2.28
C LEU A 39 3.65 1.78 -3.71
N ILE A 40 4.34 2.61 -4.51
CA ILE A 40 3.77 3.19 -5.72
C ILE A 40 4.82 3.19 -6.82
N PRO A 41 4.53 2.66 -8.03
CA PRO A 41 5.44 2.83 -9.16
C PRO A 41 5.49 4.31 -9.58
N PHE A 42 6.66 4.78 -10.00
CA PHE A 42 6.75 6.13 -10.55
C PHE A 42 5.95 6.27 -11.84
N ARG A 43 5.96 5.24 -12.69
CA ARG A 43 5.21 5.26 -13.94
C ARG A 43 3.70 5.20 -13.66
N HIS A 44 2.93 6.02 -14.35
CA HIS A 44 1.48 5.98 -14.24
C HIS A 44 0.94 4.68 -14.87
N THR A 45 0.59 3.72 -14.03
CA THR A 45 -0.02 2.47 -14.43
C THR A 45 -1.24 2.23 -13.55
N PRO A 46 -2.41 1.93 -14.11
CA PRO A 46 -3.65 1.92 -13.32
C PRO A 46 -3.70 0.82 -12.28
N THR A 47 -3.33 -0.41 -12.63
CA THR A 47 -3.52 -1.56 -11.75
C THR A 47 -2.27 -2.43 -11.68
N LEU A 48 -2.30 -3.35 -10.71
CA LEU A 48 -1.27 -4.38 -10.54
C LEU A 48 -1.03 -5.18 -11.83
N PHE A 49 -2.10 -5.43 -12.58
CA PHE A 49 -2.04 -6.26 -13.79
C PHE A 49 -1.45 -5.52 -15.00
N ASP A 50 -1.36 -4.20 -14.94
CA ASP A 50 -0.76 -3.38 -15.99
C ASP A 50 0.73 -3.10 -15.75
N ALA A 51 1.23 -3.46 -14.58
CA ALA A 51 2.62 -3.24 -14.23
C ALA A 51 3.54 -4.21 -14.98
N THR A 52 4.77 -3.77 -15.25
CA THR A 52 5.79 -4.66 -15.83
C THR A 52 6.31 -5.62 -14.76
N ASP A 53 6.93 -6.72 -15.20
CA ASP A 53 7.57 -7.66 -14.26
C ASP A 53 8.63 -6.96 -13.41
N ALA A 54 9.39 -6.05 -14.02
CA ALA A 54 10.40 -5.28 -13.29
C ALA A 54 9.77 -4.39 -12.21
N GLU A 55 8.62 -3.76 -12.51
CA GLU A 55 7.90 -2.96 -11.54
C GLU A 55 7.35 -3.81 -10.40
N LEU A 56 6.82 -4.98 -10.69
CA LEU A 56 6.33 -5.89 -9.66
C LEU A 56 7.46 -6.35 -8.74
N ALA A 57 8.62 -6.70 -9.31
CA ALA A 57 9.80 -7.07 -8.52
C ALA A 57 10.27 -5.90 -7.65
N ALA A 58 10.29 -4.69 -8.20
CA ALA A 58 10.68 -3.49 -7.47
C ALA A 58 9.72 -3.18 -6.30
N LEU A 59 8.41 -3.35 -6.52
CA LEU A 59 7.40 -3.20 -5.46
C LEU A 59 7.64 -4.17 -4.32
N LEU A 60 7.86 -5.46 -4.62
CA LEU A 60 8.09 -6.47 -3.58
C LEU A 60 9.38 -6.21 -2.83
N ALA A 61 10.44 -5.80 -3.51
CA ALA A 61 11.70 -5.42 -2.86
C ALA A 61 11.48 -4.25 -1.89
N LEU A 62 10.70 -3.26 -2.32
CA LEU A 62 10.42 -2.08 -1.50
C LEU A 62 9.53 -2.42 -0.30
N VAL A 63 8.60 -3.38 -0.44
CA VAL A 63 7.79 -3.88 0.68
C VAL A 63 8.69 -4.41 1.79
N ARG A 64 9.72 -5.19 1.45
CA ARG A 64 10.67 -5.72 2.44
C ARG A 64 11.44 -4.62 3.17
N GLU A 65 11.94 -3.63 2.43
CA GLU A 65 12.64 -2.50 3.02
C GLU A 65 11.71 -1.66 3.91
N ALA A 66 10.50 -1.43 3.43
CA ALA A 66 9.49 -0.67 4.17
C ALA A 66 9.12 -1.37 5.48
N LYS A 67 8.94 -2.70 5.44
CA LYS A 67 8.67 -3.48 6.65
C LYS A 67 9.79 -3.33 7.67
N ALA A 68 11.03 -3.46 7.25
CA ALA A 68 12.18 -3.32 8.16
C ALA A 68 12.18 -1.94 8.84
N ARG A 69 11.89 -0.89 8.09
CA ARG A 69 11.79 0.48 8.62
C ARG A 69 10.63 0.63 9.60
N LEU A 70 9.46 0.10 9.27
CA LEU A 70 8.29 0.17 10.14
C LEU A 70 8.47 -0.66 11.42
N ASP A 71 9.12 -1.83 11.33
CA ASP A 71 9.43 -2.65 12.49
C ASP A 71 10.29 -1.87 13.50
N GLU A 72 11.26 -1.12 13.00
CA GLU A 72 12.13 -0.31 13.84
C GLU A 72 11.40 0.87 14.47
N GLN A 73 10.60 1.59 13.69
CA GLN A 73 9.95 2.83 14.12
C GLN A 73 8.68 2.61 14.92
N TYR A 74 7.87 1.62 14.54
CA TYR A 74 6.51 1.44 15.09
C TYR A 74 6.32 0.15 15.86
N ARG A 75 7.18 -0.85 15.64
CA ARG A 75 7.12 -2.16 16.31
C ARG A 75 5.73 -2.81 16.22
N PRO A 76 5.13 -2.93 15.04
CA PRO A 76 3.82 -3.54 14.92
C PRO A 76 3.87 -5.04 15.20
N ASP A 77 2.72 -5.61 15.50
CA ASP A 77 2.58 -7.06 15.75
C ASP A 77 2.33 -7.87 14.49
N GLY A 78 1.92 -7.21 13.41
CA GLY A 78 1.65 -7.86 12.14
C GLY A 78 1.42 -6.84 11.04
N TYR A 79 1.08 -7.33 9.84
CA TYR A 79 0.81 -6.48 8.68
C TYR A 79 -0.32 -7.04 7.85
N ASN A 80 -1.13 -6.15 7.28
CA ASN A 80 -1.94 -6.47 6.12
C ASN A 80 -1.34 -5.79 4.90
N ILE A 81 -1.26 -6.53 3.80
CA ILE A 81 -0.76 -6.05 2.53
C ILE A 81 -1.87 -6.25 1.52
N GLY A 82 -2.23 -5.22 0.78
CA GLY A 82 -3.32 -5.33 -0.16
C GLY A 82 -3.25 -4.34 -1.29
N VAL A 83 -3.93 -4.68 -2.39
CA VAL A 83 -4.04 -3.86 -3.59
C VAL A 83 -5.49 -3.87 -4.03
N ASN A 84 -6.05 -2.70 -4.28
CA ASN A 84 -7.39 -2.59 -4.85
C ASN A 84 -7.27 -2.49 -6.36
N VAL A 85 -7.99 -3.35 -7.08
CA VAL A 85 -8.00 -3.39 -8.54
C VAL A 85 -9.41 -3.15 -9.03
N GLY A 86 -9.62 -1.98 -9.61
CA GLY A 86 -10.90 -1.57 -10.17
C GLY A 86 -11.84 -0.92 -9.15
N PRO A 87 -12.80 -0.12 -9.63
CA PRO A 87 -13.74 0.60 -8.75
C PRO A 87 -14.57 -0.31 -7.87
N ALA A 88 -14.99 -1.48 -8.39
CA ALA A 88 -15.79 -2.44 -7.61
C ALA A 88 -15.03 -3.01 -6.41
N ALA A 89 -13.69 -2.98 -6.45
CA ALA A 89 -12.83 -3.41 -5.37
C ALA A 89 -12.37 -2.24 -4.47
N GLY A 90 -12.87 -1.03 -4.73
CA GLY A 90 -12.57 0.13 -3.90
C GLY A 90 -11.41 0.99 -4.39
N GLN A 91 -10.90 0.76 -5.60
CA GLN A 91 -9.85 1.60 -6.15
C GLN A 91 -10.42 2.98 -6.50
N THR A 92 -9.90 4.03 -5.89
CA THR A 92 -10.33 5.41 -6.13
C THR A 92 -9.30 6.25 -6.86
N VAL A 93 -8.01 5.93 -6.72
CA VAL A 93 -6.93 6.56 -7.47
C VAL A 93 -6.45 5.54 -8.50
N MET A 94 -6.58 5.91 -9.80
CA MET A 94 -6.27 4.99 -10.90
C MET A 94 -4.77 5.03 -11.24
N HIS A 95 -3.98 4.79 -10.22
CA HIS A 95 -2.54 4.63 -10.27
C HIS A 95 -2.19 3.57 -9.23
N LEU A 96 -1.57 2.49 -9.67
CA LEU A 96 -1.23 1.34 -8.81
C LEU A 96 -0.59 1.80 -7.50
N HIS A 97 -1.13 1.31 -6.40
CA HIS A 97 -0.52 1.49 -5.08
C HIS A 97 -0.81 0.27 -4.21
N VAL A 98 0.21 -0.16 -3.49
CA VAL A 98 0.14 -1.30 -2.57
C VAL A 98 0.07 -0.74 -1.16
N HIS A 99 -0.95 -1.15 -0.41
CA HIS A 99 -1.07 -0.81 1.00
C HIS A 99 -0.20 -1.73 1.84
N LEU A 100 0.61 -1.16 2.70
CA LEU A 100 1.32 -1.87 3.76
C LEU A 100 0.81 -1.31 5.08
N ILE A 101 -0.05 -2.08 5.74
CA ILE A 101 -0.78 -1.61 6.92
C ILE A 101 -0.26 -2.33 8.16
N PRO A 102 0.47 -1.63 9.04
CA PRO A 102 0.88 -2.21 10.31
C PRO A 102 -0.34 -2.56 11.17
N ARG A 103 -0.30 -3.70 11.82
CA ARG A 103 -1.36 -4.14 12.70
C ARG A 103 -0.82 -4.29 14.12
N TYR A 104 -1.64 -3.93 15.08
CA TYR A 104 -1.26 -3.92 16.48
C TYR A 104 -2.24 -4.78 17.28
N ALA A 105 -1.73 -5.59 18.21
CA ALA A 105 -2.60 -6.42 19.04
C ALA A 105 -3.64 -5.54 19.74
N GLY A 106 -4.91 -5.91 19.59
CA GLY A 106 -6.02 -5.15 20.16
C GLY A 106 -6.50 -3.95 19.36
N ASP A 107 -5.95 -3.71 18.15
CA ASP A 107 -6.40 -2.58 17.31
C ASP A 107 -7.84 -2.76 16.81
N VAL A 108 -8.29 -4.00 16.69
CA VAL A 108 -9.71 -4.34 16.51
C VAL A 108 -10.05 -5.49 17.45
N ALA A 109 -11.35 -5.67 17.75
CA ALA A 109 -11.80 -6.67 18.69
C ALA A 109 -11.51 -8.09 18.23
N ASP A 110 -11.75 -8.39 16.94
CA ASP A 110 -11.51 -9.71 16.32
C ASP A 110 -10.84 -9.51 14.98
N PRO A 111 -9.51 -9.76 14.88
CA PRO A 111 -8.77 -9.55 13.63
C PRO A 111 -8.89 -10.69 12.63
N ARG A 112 -9.59 -11.79 12.97
CA ARG A 112 -9.66 -12.95 12.10
C ARG A 112 -10.21 -12.58 10.73
N GLY A 113 -9.66 -13.20 9.70
CA GLY A 113 -10.02 -12.94 8.31
C GLY A 113 -9.14 -11.90 7.63
N GLY A 114 -8.57 -10.94 8.37
CA GLY A 114 -7.65 -9.96 7.80
C GLY A 114 -8.17 -9.29 6.53
N VAL A 115 -7.55 -9.57 5.39
CA VAL A 115 -7.95 -8.98 4.09
C VAL A 115 -9.39 -9.33 3.69
N ARG A 116 -9.99 -10.39 4.27
CA ARG A 116 -11.38 -10.76 3.99
C ARG A 116 -12.39 -9.72 4.49
N TRP A 117 -11.96 -8.76 5.31
CA TRP A 117 -12.79 -7.63 5.71
C TRP A 117 -13.27 -6.79 4.53
N ALA A 118 -12.68 -6.98 3.35
CA ALA A 118 -13.18 -6.37 2.11
C ALA A 118 -14.65 -6.72 1.86
N ILE A 119 -15.09 -7.90 2.30
CA ILE A 119 -16.49 -8.28 2.36
C ILE A 119 -16.75 -8.72 3.80
N SER A 120 -17.14 -7.77 4.64
CA SER A 120 -17.16 -7.92 6.09
C SER A 120 -17.99 -9.10 6.59
N GLU A 121 -19.09 -9.43 5.88
CA GLU A 121 -19.96 -10.58 6.23
C GLU A 121 -19.26 -11.92 6.01
N LYS A 122 -18.19 -11.96 5.22
CA LYS A 122 -17.44 -13.16 4.86
C LYS A 122 -16.04 -13.20 5.49
N ARG A 123 -15.76 -12.34 6.45
CA ARG A 123 -14.42 -12.20 7.03
C ARG A 123 -13.95 -13.44 7.81
N VAL A 124 -14.88 -14.21 8.37
CA VAL A 124 -14.55 -15.42 9.15
C VAL A 124 -14.92 -16.66 8.36
N TYR A 125 -14.03 -17.61 8.31
CA TYR A 125 -14.21 -18.89 7.58
C TYR A 125 -13.86 -20.08 8.46
#